data_0fb6a9ecf0edbf1ecdb0353d8ae6d04b
#
_entry.id   0fb6a9ecf0edbf1ecdb0353d8ae6d04b
#
_cell.length_a   1.000
_cell.length_b   1.000
_cell.length_c   1.000
_cell.angle_alpha   90.00
_cell.angle_beta   90.00
_cell.angle_gamma   90.00
#
_symmetry.space_group_name_H-M   'P 1'
#
loop_
_entity.id
_entity.type
_entity.pdbx_description
1 polymer ?
#
loop_
_entity_poly.entity_id
_entity_poly.type
_entity_poly.pdbx_seq_one_letter_code
_entity_poly.pdbx_strand_id
1 'polypeptide(L)' 'PGSEDVNLVTSIDQNQCEYKGEVKDKVKGYSDDFLGNSEESLIQLGKNAAVEKNGNTIIISQYRQYNGTQSALFKIYACR' A
#
# COMPACT_ATOMS: atom_id res chain seq x y z
N PRO A 1 10.49 6.79 8.29
CA PRO A 1 10.86 5.88 9.36
C PRO A 1 9.68 5.03 9.76
N GLY A 2 9.90 3.74 9.91
CA GLY A 2 8.85 2.82 10.31
C GLY A 2 8.16 2.14 9.15
N SER A 3 8.22 2.68 7.94
CA SER A 3 7.55 2.04 6.82
C SER A 3 8.17 0.71 6.44
N GLU A 4 9.44 0.51 6.75
CA GLU A 4 10.09 -0.76 6.46
C GLU A 4 9.55 -1.89 7.33
N ASP A 5 8.84 -1.56 8.39
CA ASP A 5 8.21 -2.56 9.25
C ASP A 5 6.79 -2.89 8.84
N VAL A 6 6.28 -2.24 7.79
CA VAL A 6 4.93 -2.50 7.30
C VAL A 6 4.99 -3.64 6.29
N ASN A 7 4.09 -4.60 6.45
CA ASN A 7 4.03 -5.78 5.60
C ASN A 7 2.92 -5.66 4.58
N LEU A 8 3.22 -5.98 3.33
CA LEU A 8 2.22 -6.10 2.27
C LEU A 8 1.83 -7.57 2.19
N VAL A 9 0.55 -7.85 2.41
CA VAL A 9 0.06 -9.22 2.43
C VAL A 9 -1.17 -9.33 1.55
N THR A 10 -1.58 -10.56 1.26
CA THR A 10 -2.76 -10.80 0.43
C THR A 10 -3.99 -11.09 1.27
N SER A 11 -3.82 -11.48 2.52
CA SER A 11 -4.93 -11.74 3.41
C SER A 11 -4.46 -11.57 4.84
N ILE A 12 -5.40 -11.41 5.75
CA ILE A 12 -5.09 -11.26 7.17
C ILE A 12 -5.98 -12.19 7.98
N ASP A 13 -5.55 -12.45 9.21
CA ASP A 13 -6.36 -13.11 10.21
C ASP A 13 -7.07 -12.03 11.02
N GLN A 14 -8.37 -11.90 10.85
CA GLN A 14 -9.13 -10.85 11.49
C GLN A 14 -9.09 -10.95 13.02
N ASN A 15 -8.76 -12.11 13.55
CA ASN A 15 -8.62 -12.26 14.99
C ASN A 15 -7.32 -11.68 15.51
N GLN A 16 -6.36 -11.45 14.63
CA GLN A 16 -5.06 -10.92 14.99
C GLN A 16 -4.87 -9.47 14.57
N CYS A 17 -5.76 -8.93 13.76
CA CYS A 17 -5.57 -7.65 13.12
C CYS A 17 -6.74 -6.73 13.38
N GLU A 18 -6.42 -5.47 13.64
CA GLU A 18 -7.43 -4.43 13.83
C GLU A 18 -7.44 -3.54 12.59
N TYR A 19 -8.61 -3.29 12.04
CA TYR A 19 -8.77 -2.42 10.89
C TYR A 19 -8.48 -0.97 11.28
N LYS A 20 -7.60 -0.32 10.54
CA LYS A 20 -7.18 1.06 10.82
C LYS A 20 -7.65 2.05 9.77
N GLY A 21 -8.27 1.58 8.71
CA GLY A 21 -8.78 2.46 7.67
C GLY A 21 -8.25 2.07 6.32
N GLU A 22 -8.49 2.94 5.36
CA GLU A 22 -8.00 2.70 4.00
C GLU A 22 -7.57 4.00 3.38
N VAL A 23 -6.72 3.90 2.36
CA VAL A 23 -6.20 5.05 1.65
C VAL A 23 -6.09 4.70 0.18
N LYS A 24 -6.35 5.68 -0.67
CA LYS A 24 -6.19 5.53 -2.11
C LYS A 24 -5.01 6.36 -2.55
N ASP A 25 -4.05 5.71 -3.20
CA ASP A 25 -2.85 6.36 -3.69
C ASP A 25 -2.70 6.13 -5.17
N LYS A 26 -2.00 7.04 -5.84
CA LYS A 26 -1.70 6.88 -7.25
C LYS A 26 -0.35 7.51 -7.57
N VAL A 27 0.29 6.96 -8.59
CA VAL A 27 1.55 7.48 -9.10
C VAL A 27 1.48 7.48 -10.61
N LYS A 28 2.17 8.41 -11.23
CA LYS A 28 2.35 8.41 -12.67
C LYS A 28 3.58 7.58 -13.02
N GLY A 29 3.42 6.68 -13.98
CA GLY A 29 4.48 5.76 -14.28
C GLY A 29 4.83 5.66 -15.74
N TYR A 30 4.98 6.80 -16.41
CA TYR A 30 5.31 6.77 -17.82
C TYR A 30 6.57 6.01 -18.12
N SER A 31 7.55 6.18 -17.29
CA SER A 31 8.85 5.59 -17.50
C SER A 31 9.13 4.52 -16.50
N ASP A 32 8.08 3.92 -16.01
CA ASP A 32 8.23 2.88 -15.01
C ASP A 32 9.16 1.79 -15.49
N ASP A 33 9.10 1.48 -16.77
CA ASP A 33 9.97 0.47 -17.34
C ASP A 33 11.44 0.86 -17.23
N PHE A 34 11.74 2.14 -17.36
CA PHE A 34 13.11 2.60 -17.27
C PHE A 34 13.67 2.48 -15.86
N LEU A 35 12.91 2.93 -14.90
CA LEU A 35 13.31 2.87 -13.51
C LEU A 35 12.78 1.61 -12.82
N GLY A 36 11.74 1.03 -13.38
CA GLY A 36 11.17 -0.19 -12.84
C GLY A 36 10.52 -0.04 -11.48
N ASN A 37 10.13 1.17 -11.11
CA ASN A 37 9.79 1.44 -9.73
C ASN A 37 8.42 2.03 -9.49
N SER A 38 7.56 2.16 -10.51
CA SER A 38 6.25 2.77 -10.28
C SER A 38 5.44 2.00 -9.27
N GLU A 39 5.45 0.68 -9.41
CA GLU A 39 4.68 -0.16 -8.51
C GLU A 39 5.27 -0.09 -7.10
N GLU A 40 6.58 -0.12 -7.00
CA GLU A 40 7.25 -0.01 -5.70
C GLU A 40 6.96 1.33 -5.05
N SER A 41 6.93 2.40 -5.85
CA SER A 41 6.61 3.72 -5.32
C SER A 41 5.20 3.76 -4.77
N LEU A 42 4.26 3.14 -5.47
CA LEU A 42 2.89 3.09 -5.02
C LEU A 42 2.77 2.32 -3.71
N ILE A 43 3.44 1.18 -3.62
CA ILE A 43 3.44 0.38 -2.40
C ILE A 43 4.06 1.17 -1.25
N GLN A 44 5.13 1.91 -1.53
CA GLN A 44 5.76 2.74 -0.49
C GLN A 44 4.80 3.78 0.05
N LEU A 45 3.98 4.38 -0.81
CA LEU A 45 2.97 5.33 -0.35
C LEU A 45 1.97 4.64 0.57
N GLY A 46 1.57 3.42 0.24
CA GLY A 46 0.69 2.66 1.10
C GLY A 46 1.31 2.38 2.46
N LYS A 47 2.59 2.02 2.47
CA LYS A 47 3.29 1.75 3.72
C LYS A 47 3.43 3.01 4.56
N ASN A 48 3.71 4.15 3.92
CA ASN A 48 3.78 5.42 4.65
C ASN A 48 2.44 5.77 5.27
N ALA A 49 1.36 5.54 4.55
CA ALA A 49 0.02 5.81 5.09
C ALA A 49 -0.27 4.89 6.28
N ALA A 50 0.19 3.65 6.22
CA ALA A 50 0.00 2.72 7.34
C ALA A 50 0.68 3.24 8.60
N VAL A 51 1.89 3.75 8.47
CA VAL A 51 2.60 4.32 9.61
C VAL A 51 1.80 5.47 10.20
N GLU A 52 1.27 6.34 9.35
CA GLU A 52 0.49 7.48 9.82
C GLU A 52 -0.78 7.06 10.55
N LYS A 53 -1.34 5.92 10.19
CA LYS A 53 -2.57 5.41 10.80
C LYS A 53 -2.28 4.40 11.90
N ASN A 54 -1.03 4.25 12.29
CA ASN A 54 -0.61 3.31 13.34
C ASN A 54 -0.88 1.86 12.96
N GLY A 55 -0.77 1.56 11.67
CA GLY A 55 -0.88 0.20 11.17
C GLY A 55 0.47 -0.39 10.86
N ASN A 56 0.51 -1.70 10.70
CA ASN A 56 1.73 -2.39 10.33
C ASN A 56 1.53 -3.39 9.19
N THR A 57 0.34 -3.43 8.63
CA THR A 57 0.00 -4.39 7.59
C THR A 57 -0.92 -3.72 6.58
N ILE A 58 -0.66 -3.94 5.30
CA ILE A 58 -1.50 -3.39 4.25
C ILE A 58 -1.90 -4.49 3.28
N ILE A 59 -3.10 -4.33 2.72
CA ILE A 59 -3.62 -5.20 1.67
C ILE A 59 -4.02 -4.31 0.50
N ILE A 60 -3.63 -4.68 -0.71
CA ILE A 60 -4.11 -3.99 -1.90
C ILE A 60 -5.51 -4.52 -2.19
N SER A 61 -6.50 -3.65 -2.02
CA SER A 61 -7.90 -4.01 -2.24
C SER A 61 -8.30 -3.84 -3.70
N GLN A 62 -7.78 -2.79 -4.34
CA GLN A 62 -8.02 -2.52 -5.75
C GLN A 62 -6.76 -1.98 -6.36
N TYR A 63 -6.51 -2.37 -7.60
CA TYR A 63 -5.36 -1.88 -8.33
C TYR A 63 -5.80 -1.58 -9.75
N ARG A 64 -5.43 -0.41 -10.25
CA ARG A 64 -5.77 -0.01 -11.61
C ARG A 64 -4.58 0.65 -12.26
N GLN A 65 -4.47 0.46 -13.55
CA GLN A 65 -3.46 1.11 -14.36
C GLN A 65 -4.14 1.71 -15.58
N TYR A 66 -3.96 3.01 -15.79
CA TYR A 66 -4.67 3.69 -16.86
C TYR A 66 -3.86 4.91 -17.29
N ASN A 67 -3.55 4.99 -18.59
CA ASN A 67 -2.85 6.14 -19.19
C ASN A 67 -1.57 6.50 -18.43
N GLY A 68 -0.78 5.49 -18.09
CA GLY A 68 0.48 5.73 -17.41
C GLY A 68 0.35 6.08 -15.94
N THR A 69 -0.86 5.97 -15.40
CA THR A 69 -1.09 6.21 -13.98
C THR A 69 -1.46 4.89 -13.32
N GLN A 70 -0.82 4.58 -12.21
CA GLN A 70 -1.17 3.43 -11.41
C GLN A 70 -1.83 3.91 -10.12
N SER A 71 -2.89 3.26 -9.73
CA SER A 71 -3.59 3.61 -8.49
C SER A 71 -3.94 2.34 -7.72
N ALA A 72 -4.01 2.47 -6.43
CA ALA A 72 -4.36 1.34 -5.58
C ALA A 72 -5.13 1.83 -4.37
N LEU A 73 -6.03 0.99 -3.91
CA LEU A 73 -6.73 1.21 -2.64
C LEU A 73 -6.11 0.25 -1.64
N PHE A 74 -5.51 0.80 -0.60
CA PHE A 74 -4.88 0.01 0.44
C PHE A 74 -5.77 -0.03 1.66
N LYS A 75 -5.99 -1.22 2.19
CA LYS A 75 -6.62 -1.38 3.49
C LYS A 75 -5.52 -1.57 4.52
N ILE A 76 -5.64 -0.88 5.62
CA ILE A 76 -4.59 -0.78 6.62
C ILE A 76 -5.04 -1.44 7.91
N TYR A 77 -4.15 -2.26 8.46
CA TYR A 77 -4.44 -3.03 9.67
C TYR A 77 -3.26 -2.95 10.63
N ALA A 78 -3.58 -3.08 11.91
CA ALA A 78 -2.56 -3.30 12.92
C ALA A 78 -2.70 -4.74 13.38
N CYS A 79 -1.68 -5.53 13.10
CA CYS A 79 -1.69 -6.96 13.40
C CYS A 79 -0.70 -7.27 14.50
N ARG A 80 -1.08 -8.21 15.34
CA ARG A 80 -0.22 -8.67 16.43
C ARG A 80 0.68 -9.80 16.01
#